data_60fa69e66f411b06116f105661da6595
#
_entry.id   60fa69e66f411b06116f105661da6595
#
_cell.length_a   1.000
_cell.length_b   1.000
_cell.length_c   1.000
_cell.angle_alpha   90.00
_cell.angle_beta   90.00
_cell.angle_gamma   90.00
#
_symmetry.space_group_name_H-M   'P 1'
#
loop_
_entity.id
_entity.type
_entity.pdbx_description
1 polymer ?
#
loop_
_entity_poly.entity_id
_entity_poly.type
_entity_poly.pdbx_seq_one_letter_code
_entity_poly.pdbx_strand_id
1 'polypeptide(L)'
;MEPQTFYSQQITSLHKLLKQVNKQRNLITIAKLSTFACMVFQLYWFISYSTLPLIFPILSIGLFIVLSQIDSRIVHKQQVTTKLIQINQTEIDYLQGNLNPFSQGKEFLQTTHPYAADLDLFGEQSLFCHLNRTISTGGTRQLTDWLL
;
A
#
# COMPACT_ATOMS: atom_id res chain seq x y z
N MET A 1 -15.83 13.39 19.37
CA MET A 1 -16.09 12.48 18.23
C MET A 1 -15.71 11.08 18.68
N GLU A 2 -16.56 10.11 18.55
CA GLU A 2 -16.20 8.72 18.92
C GLU A 2 -15.08 8.23 17.98
N PRO A 3 -14.04 7.59 18.50
CA PRO A 3 -12.91 7.12 17.67
C PRO A 3 -13.37 6.25 16.49
N GLN A 4 -14.37 5.40 16.69
CA GLN A 4 -14.90 4.51 15.66
C GLN A 4 -15.53 5.29 14.48
N THR A 5 -16.24 6.39 14.75
CA THR A 5 -16.83 7.23 13.70
C THR A 5 -15.75 7.94 12.89
N PHE A 6 -14.66 8.35 13.52
CA PHE A 6 -13.51 8.96 12.83
C PHE A 6 -12.90 7.98 11.83
N TYR A 7 -12.54 6.76 12.24
CA TYR A 7 -11.92 5.77 11.35
C TYR A 7 -12.86 5.33 10.23
N SER A 8 -14.16 5.18 10.49
CA SER A 8 -15.13 4.81 9.45
C SER A 8 -15.30 5.91 8.39
N GLN A 9 -15.28 7.18 8.78
CA GLN A 9 -15.28 8.30 7.85
C GLN A 9 -14.00 8.34 7.01
N GLN A 10 -12.84 8.11 7.61
CA GLN A 10 -11.56 8.01 6.90
C GLN A 10 -11.59 6.88 5.86
N ILE A 11 -12.05 5.69 6.22
CA ILE A 11 -12.19 4.55 5.31
C ILE A 11 -13.10 4.91 4.13
N THR A 12 -14.24 5.55 4.39
CA THR A 12 -15.18 5.97 3.35
C THR A 12 -14.54 6.95 2.37
N SER A 13 -13.78 7.92 2.87
CA SER A 13 -13.07 8.91 2.04
C SER A 13 -11.96 8.25 1.20
N LEU A 14 -11.20 7.33 1.81
CA LEU A 14 -10.15 6.58 1.13
C LEU A 14 -10.70 5.64 0.05
N HIS A 15 -11.86 5.01 0.27
CA HIS A 15 -12.53 4.22 -0.76
C HIS A 15 -12.97 5.06 -1.96
N LYS A 16 -13.46 6.28 -1.75
CA LYS A 16 -13.75 7.21 -2.85
C LYS A 16 -12.50 7.55 -3.64
N LEU A 17 -11.40 7.85 -2.94
CA LEU A 17 -10.10 8.12 -3.56
C LEU A 17 -9.60 6.90 -4.36
N LEU A 18 -9.68 5.71 -3.77
CA LEU A 18 -9.26 4.47 -4.43
C LEU A 18 -10.05 4.21 -5.71
N LYS A 19 -11.37 4.46 -5.69
CA LYS A 19 -12.21 4.35 -6.90
C LYS A 19 -11.79 5.31 -8.00
N GLN A 20 -11.42 6.55 -7.66
CA GLN A 20 -10.90 7.52 -8.63
C GLN A 20 -9.54 7.08 -9.20
N VAL A 21 -8.62 6.64 -8.34
CA VAL A 21 -7.30 6.14 -8.74
C VAL A 21 -7.43 4.93 -9.66
N ASN A 22 -8.33 3.98 -9.35
CA ASN A 22 -8.59 2.81 -10.19
C ASN A 22 -9.15 3.20 -11.56
N LYS A 23 -10.06 4.20 -11.62
CA LYS A 23 -10.57 4.72 -12.89
C LYS A 23 -9.44 5.33 -13.74
N GLN A 24 -8.58 6.14 -13.13
CA GLN A 24 -7.42 6.72 -13.82
C GLN A 24 -6.46 5.63 -14.33
N ARG A 25 -6.17 4.63 -13.50
CA ARG A 25 -5.32 3.50 -13.89
C ARG A 25 -5.88 2.74 -15.08
N ASN A 26 -7.20 2.43 -15.08
CA ASN A 26 -7.84 1.74 -16.20
C ASN A 26 -7.73 2.54 -17.51
N LEU A 27 -7.92 3.86 -17.48
CA LEU A 27 -7.75 4.71 -18.65
C LEU A 27 -6.31 4.66 -19.20
N ILE A 28 -5.31 4.73 -18.31
CA ILE A 28 -3.91 4.66 -18.72
C ILE A 28 -3.53 3.27 -19.23
N THR A 29 -4.07 2.22 -18.64
CA THR A 29 -3.87 0.85 -19.13
C THR A 29 -4.42 0.69 -20.54
N ILE A 30 -5.62 1.20 -20.81
CA ILE A 30 -6.22 1.19 -22.15
C ILE A 30 -5.36 2.01 -23.12
N ALA A 31 -4.90 3.20 -22.73
CA ALA A 31 -4.02 4.03 -23.53
C ALA A 31 -2.69 3.33 -23.86
N LYS A 32 -2.08 2.63 -22.89
CA LYS A 32 -0.87 1.82 -23.11
C LYS A 32 -1.10 0.67 -24.10
N LEU A 33 -2.23 -0.04 -23.94
CA LEU A 33 -2.58 -1.13 -24.85
C LEU A 33 -2.82 -0.63 -26.27
N SER A 34 -3.52 0.50 -26.44
CA SER A 34 -3.75 1.11 -27.76
C SER A 34 -2.45 1.61 -28.39
N THR A 35 -1.55 2.21 -27.61
CA THR A 35 -0.23 2.64 -28.10
C THR A 35 0.61 1.43 -28.53
N PHE A 36 0.58 0.35 -27.78
CA PHE A 36 1.27 -0.88 -28.12
C PHE A 36 0.71 -1.52 -29.41
N ALA A 37 -0.62 -1.59 -29.55
CA ALA A 37 -1.26 -2.10 -30.75
C ALA A 37 -0.90 -1.26 -31.99
N CYS A 38 -0.88 0.09 -31.83
CA CYS A 38 -0.46 1.01 -32.86
C CYS A 38 1.01 0.76 -33.29
N MET A 39 1.89 0.50 -32.34
CA MET A 39 3.30 0.20 -32.56
C MET A 39 3.50 -1.09 -33.37
N VAL A 40 2.73 -2.14 -33.03
CA VAL A 40 2.76 -3.42 -33.77
C VAL A 40 2.21 -3.21 -35.19
N PHE A 41 1.15 -2.44 -35.37
CA PHE A 41 0.59 -2.09 -36.68
C PHE A 41 1.59 -1.30 -37.55
N GLN A 42 2.28 -0.31 -36.98
CA GLN A 42 3.32 0.46 -37.66
C GLN A 42 4.48 -0.42 -38.09
N LEU A 43 4.91 -1.37 -37.26
CA LEU A 43 5.99 -2.30 -37.60
C LEU A 43 5.58 -3.23 -38.75
N TYR A 44 4.37 -3.77 -38.73
CA TYR A 44 3.82 -4.58 -39.82
C TYR A 44 3.77 -3.80 -41.14
N TRP A 45 3.28 -2.55 -41.11
CA TRP A 45 3.19 -1.68 -42.28
C TRP A 45 4.57 -1.36 -42.86
N PHE A 46 5.55 -1.08 -41.98
CA PHE A 46 6.92 -0.78 -42.39
C PHE A 46 7.55 -1.96 -43.14
N ILE A 47 7.36 -3.19 -42.63
CA ILE A 47 7.87 -4.41 -43.26
C ILE A 47 7.21 -4.66 -44.63
N SER A 48 5.90 -4.40 -44.74
CA SER A 48 5.13 -4.70 -45.95
C SER A 48 5.29 -3.69 -47.06
N TYR A 49 5.40 -2.40 -46.73
CA TYR A 49 5.31 -1.31 -47.71
C TYR A 49 6.51 -0.37 -47.74
N SER A 50 7.42 -0.43 -46.79
CA SER A 50 8.66 0.36 -46.67
C SER A 50 8.49 1.90 -46.78
N THR A 51 7.27 2.43 -46.65
CA THR A 51 6.91 3.83 -46.94
C THR A 51 6.75 4.71 -45.68
N LEU A 52 6.74 4.12 -44.48
CA LEU A 52 6.60 4.90 -43.25
C LEU A 52 7.91 5.53 -42.80
N PRO A 53 7.95 6.84 -42.54
CA PRO A 53 9.13 7.47 -41.98
C PRO A 53 9.37 6.94 -40.54
N LEU A 54 10.62 6.68 -40.17
CA LEU A 54 11.05 6.12 -38.89
C LEU A 54 10.66 6.97 -37.67
N ILE A 55 10.24 8.21 -37.89
CA ILE A 55 9.82 9.13 -36.83
C ILE A 55 8.58 8.62 -36.08
N PHE A 56 7.63 7.96 -36.76
CA PHE A 56 6.39 7.50 -36.13
C PHE A 56 6.59 6.40 -35.09
N PRO A 57 7.35 5.30 -35.35
CA PRO A 57 7.67 4.32 -34.32
C PRO A 57 8.48 4.91 -33.16
N ILE A 58 9.41 5.83 -33.42
CA ILE A 58 10.17 6.51 -32.36
C ILE A 58 9.23 7.31 -31.44
N LEU A 59 8.28 8.05 -32.01
CA LEU A 59 7.31 8.83 -31.26
C LEU A 59 6.38 7.93 -30.41
N SER A 60 5.95 6.79 -30.97
CA SER A 60 5.10 5.84 -30.26
C SER A 60 5.84 5.16 -29.09
N ILE A 61 7.13 4.87 -29.21
CA ILE A 61 7.98 4.37 -28.12
C ILE A 61 8.10 5.43 -27.02
N GLY A 62 8.37 6.69 -27.38
CA GLY A 62 8.44 7.79 -26.43
C GLY A 62 7.14 7.96 -25.64
N LEU A 63 5.99 7.94 -26.34
CA LEU A 63 4.67 8.00 -25.71
C LEU A 63 4.42 6.82 -24.76
N PHE A 64 4.79 5.61 -25.15
CA PHE A 64 4.65 4.41 -24.30
C PHE A 64 5.48 4.53 -23.02
N ILE A 65 6.70 5.04 -23.10
CA ILE A 65 7.57 5.27 -21.93
C ILE A 65 6.93 6.28 -20.97
N VAL A 66 6.41 7.40 -21.48
CA VAL A 66 5.74 8.42 -20.67
C VAL A 66 4.50 7.84 -19.99
N LEU A 67 3.66 7.13 -20.71
CA LEU A 67 2.48 6.47 -20.14
C LEU A 67 2.87 5.44 -19.05
N SER A 68 3.97 4.72 -19.24
CA SER A 68 4.47 3.75 -18.26
C SER A 68 4.94 4.43 -16.97
N GLN A 69 5.59 5.59 -17.05
CA GLN A 69 5.99 6.35 -15.87
C GLN A 69 4.78 6.88 -15.09
N ILE A 70 3.76 7.37 -15.81
CA ILE A 70 2.51 7.82 -15.18
C ILE A 70 1.80 6.65 -14.49
N ASP A 71 1.73 5.50 -15.14
CA ASP A 71 1.14 4.27 -14.57
C ASP A 71 1.82 3.87 -13.26
N SER A 72 3.15 3.88 -13.21
CA SER A 72 3.92 3.56 -12.00
C SER A 72 3.58 4.48 -10.83
N ARG A 73 3.40 5.78 -11.07
CA ARG A 73 2.99 6.75 -10.04
C ARG A 73 1.57 6.46 -9.52
N ILE A 74 0.66 6.08 -10.42
CA ILE A 74 -0.72 5.74 -10.04
C ILE A 74 -0.78 4.45 -9.25
N VAL A 75 -0.01 3.42 -9.65
CA VAL A 75 0.12 2.17 -8.90
C VAL A 75 0.64 2.41 -7.49
N HIS A 76 1.69 3.24 -7.34
CA HIS A 76 2.19 3.60 -6.03
C HIS A 76 1.12 4.30 -5.17
N LYS A 77 0.39 5.28 -5.74
CA LYS A 77 -0.72 5.94 -5.04
C LYS A 77 -1.83 4.96 -4.63
N GLN A 78 -2.15 4.00 -5.50
CA GLN A 78 -3.12 2.93 -5.20
C GLN A 78 -2.65 2.08 -4.01
N GLN A 79 -1.39 1.65 -4.01
CA GLN A 79 -0.81 0.85 -2.92
C GLN A 79 -0.84 1.58 -1.58
N VAL A 80 -0.43 2.86 -1.57
CA VAL A 80 -0.47 3.70 -0.35
C VAL A 80 -1.91 3.83 0.15
N THR A 81 -2.86 4.14 -0.74
CA THR A 81 -4.28 4.28 -0.34
C THR A 81 -4.84 2.97 0.22
N THR A 82 -4.51 1.83 -0.39
CA THR A 82 -4.94 0.51 0.11
C THR A 82 -4.35 0.21 1.49
N LYS A 83 -3.07 0.54 1.71
CA LYS A 83 -2.43 0.38 3.03
C LYS A 83 -3.06 1.28 4.10
N LEU A 84 -3.42 2.52 3.75
CA LEU A 84 -4.12 3.41 4.68
C LEU A 84 -5.50 2.87 5.06
N ILE A 85 -6.25 2.30 4.11
CA ILE A 85 -7.53 1.62 4.41
C ILE A 85 -7.30 0.46 5.38
N GLN A 86 -6.29 -0.37 5.12
CA GLN A 86 -5.97 -1.50 5.97
C GLN A 86 -5.61 -1.07 7.41
N ILE A 87 -4.80 -0.01 7.56
CA ILE A 87 -4.44 0.54 8.88
C ILE A 87 -5.69 1.01 9.63
N ASN A 88 -6.56 1.80 8.99
CA ASN A 88 -7.79 2.28 9.62
C ASN A 88 -8.75 1.13 9.98
N GLN A 89 -8.82 0.09 9.14
CA GLN A 89 -9.63 -1.10 9.44
C GLN A 89 -9.08 -1.84 10.67
N THR A 90 -7.77 -2.00 10.76
CA THR A 90 -7.11 -2.62 11.91
C THR A 90 -7.42 -1.87 13.22
N GLU A 91 -7.48 -0.53 13.18
CA GLU A 91 -7.85 0.25 14.38
C GLU A 91 -9.34 0.10 14.73
N ILE A 92 -10.23 -0.06 13.75
CA ILE A 92 -11.65 -0.37 14.04
C ILE A 92 -11.75 -1.76 14.68
N ASP A 93 -11.05 -2.76 14.14
CA ASP A 93 -11.05 -4.13 14.70
C ASP A 93 -10.51 -4.10 16.14
N TYR A 94 -9.49 -3.30 16.42
CA TYR A 94 -8.96 -3.09 17.77
C TYR A 94 -10.01 -2.48 18.70
N LEU A 95 -10.74 -1.44 18.27
CA LEU A 95 -11.80 -0.83 19.07
C LEU A 95 -12.96 -1.79 19.37
N GLN A 96 -13.11 -2.83 18.55
CA GLN A 96 -14.09 -3.91 18.76
C GLN A 96 -13.57 -5.06 19.65
N GLY A 97 -12.33 -4.91 20.18
CA GLY A 97 -11.70 -5.90 21.06
C GLY A 97 -10.86 -6.97 20.34
N ASN A 98 -10.66 -6.86 19.04
CA ASN A 98 -9.81 -7.78 18.29
C ASN A 98 -8.36 -7.32 18.29
N LEU A 99 -7.51 -7.95 19.11
CA LEU A 99 -6.08 -7.65 19.24
C LEU A 99 -5.20 -8.51 18.30
N ASN A 100 -5.75 -9.48 17.59
CA ASN A 100 -5.00 -10.42 16.75
C ASN A 100 -4.13 -9.75 15.65
N PRO A 101 -4.50 -8.61 15.05
CA PRO A 101 -3.67 -7.97 14.05
C PRO A 101 -2.34 -7.42 14.56
N PHE A 102 -2.19 -7.22 15.87
CA PHE A 102 -1.01 -6.63 16.48
C PHE A 102 -0.05 -7.69 16.99
N SER A 103 1.26 -7.39 16.91
CA SER A 103 2.27 -8.26 17.51
C SER A 103 2.09 -8.31 19.03
N GLN A 104 2.14 -9.51 19.57
CA GLN A 104 1.99 -9.76 20.99
C GLN A 104 3.30 -9.62 21.77
N GLY A 105 4.44 -9.46 21.08
CA GLY A 105 5.74 -9.32 21.72
C GLY A 105 6.18 -10.54 22.53
N LYS A 106 5.64 -11.73 22.23
CA LYS A 106 6.00 -12.98 22.96
C LYS A 106 7.49 -13.29 22.91
N GLU A 107 8.17 -12.87 21.85
CA GLU A 107 9.61 -12.98 21.66
C GLU A 107 10.43 -12.16 22.68
N PHE A 108 9.79 -11.16 23.31
CA PHE A 108 10.42 -10.30 24.33
C PHE A 108 10.09 -10.71 25.77
N LEU A 109 9.32 -11.78 25.96
CA LEU A 109 9.09 -12.39 27.25
C LEU A 109 10.40 -12.99 27.79
N GLN A 110 11.28 -12.11 28.28
CA GLN A 110 12.49 -12.54 28.96
C GLN A 110 12.17 -12.80 30.42
N THR A 111 12.47 -14.02 30.86
CA THR A 111 12.31 -14.47 32.27
C THR A 111 13.24 -13.76 33.25
N THR A 112 14.12 -12.90 32.76
CA THR A 112 15.14 -12.20 33.56
C THR A 112 14.68 -10.86 34.14
N HIS A 113 13.60 -10.24 33.56
CA HIS A 113 13.08 -8.99 34.10
C HIS A 113 12.08 -9.27 35.24
N PRO A 114 12.31 -8.77 36.46
CA PRO A 114 11.54 -9.19 37.65
C PRO A 114 10.06 -8.80 37.61
N TYR A 115 9.70 -7.78 36.86
CA TYR A 115 8.31 -7.26 36.84
C TYR A 115 7.61 -7.43 35.49
N ALA A 116 8.28 -7.91 34.44
CA ALA A 116 7.69 -7.97 33.09
C ALA A 116 6.51 -8.93 33.02
N ALA A 117 6.55 -10.03 33.76
CA ALA A 117 5.47 -11.01 33.86
C ALA A 117 4.32 -10.52 34.77
N ASP A 118 4.65 -9.89 35.90
CA ASP A 118 3.64 -9.40 36.86
C ASP A 118 2.80 -8.26 36.32
N LEU A 119 3.36 -7.47 35.40
CA LEU A 119 2.69 -6.33 34.78
C LEU A 119 2.09 -6.65 33.40
N ASP A 120 2.08 -7.90 32.98
CA ASP A 120 1.59 -8.34 31.65
C ASP A 120 2.12 -7.48 30.51
N LEU A 121 3.43 -7.18 30.56
CA LEU A 121 4.05 -6.28 29.57
C LEU A 121 4.05 -6.86 28.17
N PHE A 122 4.23 -8.19 28.03
CA PHE A 122 4.31 -8.91 26.75
C PHE A 122 3.41 -10.14 26.76
N GLY A 123 2.87 -10.50 25.60
CA GLY A 123 1.98 -11.65 25.43
C GLY A 123 0.59 -11.27 24.92
N GLU A 124 -0.35 -12.18 25.09
CA GLU A 124 -1.74 -11.95 24.67
C GLU A 124 -2.39 -10.88 25.55
N GLN A 125 -3.05 -9.90 24.91
CA GLN A 125 -3.72 -8.78 25.57
C GLN A 125 -2.80 -7.94 26.50
N SER A 126 -1.49 -8.01 26.27
CA SER A 126 -0.47 -7.30 27.04
C SER A 126 -0.44 -5.80 26.72
N LEU A 127 0.25 -5.03 27.59
CA LEU A 127 0.48 -3.60 27.37
C LEU A 127 1.19 -3.35 26.05
N PHE A 128 2.17 -4.18 25.69
CA PHE A 128 2.86 -4.12 24.40
C PHE A 128 1.89 -4.26 23.23
N CYS A 129 0.98 -5.24 23.27
CA CYS A 129 -0.03 -5.44 22.21
C CYS A 129 -0.94 -4.22 22.03
N HIS A 130 -1.31 -3.56 23.11
CA HIS A 130 -2.13 -2.34 23.08
C HIS A 130 -1.40 -1.12 22.53
N LEU A 131 -0.10 -0.98 22.80
CA LEU A 131 0.72 0.16 22.42
C LEU A 131 1.40 0.00 21.05
N ASN A 132 1.70 -1.23 20.66
CA ASN A 132 2.52 -1.49 19.48
C ASN A 132 1.81 -1.12 18.18
N ARG A 133 2.31 -0.07 17.54
CA ARG A 133 1.96 0.37 16.19
C ARG A 133 3.20 0.45 15.30
N THR A 134 4.31 -0.18 15.74
CA THR A 134 5.57 -0.15 15.02
C THR A 134 5.55 -1.10 13.84
N ILE A 135 6.20 -0.69 12.73
CA ILE A 135 6.33 -1.48 11.51
C ILE A 135 7.77 -1.98 11.33
N SER A 136 8.75 -1.24 11.87
CA SER A 136 10.16 -1.57 11.72
C SER A 136 10.70 -2.31 12.95
N THR A 137 11.62 -3.23 12.72
CA THR A 137 12.31 -3.99 13.80
C THR A 137 12.98 -3.06 14.82
N GLY A 138 13.57 -1.94 14.34
CA GLY A 138 14.17 -0.94 15.21
C GLY A 138 13.16 -0.24 16.10
N GLY A 139 11.99 0.15 15.54
CA GLY A 139 10.90 0.75 16.31
C GLY A 139 10.32 -0.22 17.34
N THR A 140 10.14 -1.49 16.96
CA THR A 140 9.67 -2.53 17.88
C THR A 140 10.64 -2.72 19.05
N ARG A 141 11.95 -2.80 18.76
CA ARG A 141 12.98 -2.93 19.80
C ARG A 141 13.00 -1.72 20.73
N GLN A 142 12.93 -0.50 20.17
CA GLN A 142 12.91 0.71 20.98
C GLN A 142 11.66 0.79 21.89
N LEU A 143 10.50 0.37 21.41
CA LEU A 143 9.28 0.29 22.24
C LEU A 143 9.48 -0.74 23.38
N THR A 144 10.08 -1.89 23.06
CA THR A 144 10.41 -2.93 24.04
C THR A 144 11.35 -2.39 25.13
N ASP A 145 12.41 -1.69 24.72
CA ASP A 145 13.39 -1.10 25.66
C ASP A 145 12.78 -0.03 26.57
N TRP A 146 11.73 0.65 26.13
CA TRP A 146 11.01 1.62 26.95
C TRP A 146 10.04 0.97 27.95
N LEU A 147 9.57 -0.24 27.66
CA LEU A 147 8.68 -0.97 28.54
C LEU A 147 9.42 -1.77 29.62
N LEU A 148 10.68 -2.11 29.36
CA LEU A 148 11.59 -2.82 30.29
C LEU A 148 12.39 -1.84 31.13
#